data_3626179ad9663571ed193e28334f3064
#
_entry.id   3626179ad9663571ed193e28334f3064
#
_cell.length_a   1.000
_cell.length_b   1.000
_cell.length_c   1.000
_cell.angle_alpha   90.00
_cell.angle_beta   90.00
_cell.angle_gamma   90.00
#
_symmetry.space_group_name_H-M   'P 1'
#
loop_
_entity.id
_entity.type
_entity.pdbx_description
1 polymer ?
#
loop_
_entity_poly.entity_id
_entity_poly.type
_entity_poly.pdbx_seq_one_letter_code
_entity_poly.pdbx_strand_id
1 'polypeptide(L)'
;NFYGEDKIMKKLFILLSMALVLSTTAFADASDFSISLGVPLQRIDSSVDGVRSIKSETDLTPFMISNYNVFGEKLCFGFFESMSVYTNEYMSLDFLVGPAIGANLSENFTVLAGLGLHIATSSSTKSKEVVVDGVKEYIDEDINNFFLGFGLDFRFKFVAHRRCTPVLGIRFNFDPYCAKSSIDANGKESVTDYDKYFKFSFVPSFGFCMNF
;
A
#
# COMPACT_ATOMS: atom_id res chain seq x y z
N ASN A 1 -25.06 -13.38 -5.31
CA ASN A 1 -24.11 -13.97 -4.32
C ASN A 1 -22.65 -13.47 -4.45
N PHE A 2 -22.34 -12.60 -5.41
CA PHE A 2 -21.00 -12.01 -5.60
C PHE A 2 -20.55 -11.10 -4.43
N TYR A 3 -21.46 -10.43 -3.74
CA TYR A 3 -21.15 -9.58 -2.57
C TYR A 3 -20.51 -10.33 -1.39
N GLY A 4 -20.74 -11.64 -1.28
CA GLY A 4 -20.16 -12.47 -0.23
C GLY A 4 -18.71 -12.88 -0.50
N GLU A 5 -18.37 -13.12 -1.76
CA GLU A 5 -17.04 -13.62 -2.15
C GLU A 5 -15.96 -12.54 -2.05
N ASP A 6 -16.29 -11.29 -2.43
CA ASP A 6 -15.34 -10.16 -2.35
C ASP A 6 -14.97 -9.83 -0.88
N LYS A 7 -15.94 -9.92 0.03
CA LYS A 7 -15.73 -9.74 1.47
C LYS A 7 -14.89 -10.87 2.09
N ILE A 8 -15.04 -12.09 1.56
CA ILE A 8 -14.26 -13.27 2.00
C ILE A 8 -12.83 -13.16 1.46
N MET A 9 -12.64 -12.79 0.20
CA MET A 9 -11.32 -12.59 -0.41
C MET A 9 -10.53 -11.49 0.32
N LYS A 10 -11.15 -10.35 0.65
CA LYS A 10 -10.51 -9.28 1.43
C LYS A 10 -10.08 -9.76 2.82
N LYS A 11 -10.92 -10.52 3.51
CA LYS A 11 -10.59 -11.11 4.83
C LYS A 11 -9.47 -12.16 4.73
N LEU A 12 -9.50 -13.00 3.69
CA LEU A 12 -8.49 -14.02 3.43
C LEU A 12 -7.13 -13.36 3.13
N PHE A 13 -7.12 -12.29 2.33
CA PHE A 13 -5.93 -11.53 2.00
C PHE A 13 -5.32 -10.86 3.25
N ILE A 14 -6.15 -10.26 4.11
CA ILE A 14 -5.70 -9.69 5.40
C ILE A 14 -5.12 -10.77 6.31
N LEU A 15 -5.81 -11.92 6.44
CA LEU A 15 -5.34 -13.04 7.25
C LEU A 15 -4.03 -13.64 6.71
N LEU A 16 -3.91 -13.77 5.38
CA LEU A 16 -2.71 -14.29 4.74
C LEU A 16 -1.52 -13.33 4.92
N SER A 17 -1.77 -12.02 4.79
CA SER A 17 -0.77 -10.98 5.04
C SER A 17 -0.31 -10.97 6.50
N MET A 18 -1.23 -11.07 7.45
CA MET A 18 -0.89 -11.16 8.87
C MET A 18 -0.14 -12.46 9.20
N ALA A 19 -0.51 -13.59 8.59
CA ALA A 19 0.19 -14.85 8.77
C ALA A 19 1.61 -14.80 8.20
N LEU A 20 1.81 -14.13 7.06
CA LEU A 20 3.13 -13.94 6.47
C LEU A 20 4.01 -13.09 7.38
N VAL A 21 3.50 -11.96 7.87
CA VAL A 21 4.21 -11.08 8.84
C VAL A 21 4.62 -11.86 10.09
N LEU A 22 3.75 -12.70 10.61
CA LEU A 22 4.03 -13.49 11.83
C LEU A 22 5.00 -14.65 11.58
N SER A 23 5.03 -15.24 10.38
CA SER A 23 5.89 -16.38 10.07
C SER A 23 7.34 -15.99 9.83
N THR A 24 7.61 -14.80 9.30
CA THR A 24 8.98 -14.35 9.00
C THR A 24 9.74 -13.90 10.24
N THR A 25 9.05 -13.44 11.29
CA THR A 25 9.69 -13.04 12.57
C THR A 25 10.38 -14.20 13.30
N ALA A 26 9.99 -15.45 12.99
CA ALA A 26 10.52 -16.64 13.70
C ALA A 26 11.95 -17.03 13.28
N PHE A 27 12.51 -16.44 12.22
CA PHE A 27 13.78 -16.88 11.61
C PHE A 27 14.86 -15.79 11.57
N ALA A 28 14.59 -14.58 12.05
CA ALA A 28 15.55 -13.49 12.00
C ALA A 28 16.32 -13.33 13.33
N ASP A 29 17.58 -12.89 13.25
CA ASP A 29 18.38 -12.52 14.43
C ASP A 29 17.82 -11.25 15.11
N ALA A 30 17.23 -10.37 14.31
CA ALA A 30 16.51 -9.20 14.77
C ALA A 30 15.25 -8.97 13.91
N SER A 31 14.17 -8.67 14.57
CA SER A 31 12.89 -8.31 13.93
C SER A 31 12.46 -6.92 14.41
N ASP A 32 12.25 -6.05 13.46
CA ASP A 32 11.85 -4.66 13.67
C ASP A 32 10.42 -4.46 13.20
N PHE A 33 9.48 -4.60 14.12
CA PHE A 33 8.05 -4.36 13.85
C PHE A 33 7.71 -2.90 14.09
N SER A 34 7.16 -2.20 13.10
CA SER A 34 6.78 -0.80 13.24
C SER A 34 5.33 -0.54 12.86
N ILE A 35 4.72 0.38 13.61
CA ILE A 35 3.42 0.98 13.32
C ILE A 35 3.63 2.46 13.09
N SER A 36 3.15 2.97 11.96
CA SER A 36 3.33 4.36 11.58
C SER A 36 2.11 4.94 10.86
N LEU A 37 2.02 6.26 10.87
CA LEU A 37 1.08 7.05 10.11
C LEU A 37 1.87 7.82 9.05
N GLY A 38 1.34 7.91 7.83
CA GLY A 38 2.00 8.59 6.72
C GLY A 38 1.04 9.43 5.91
N VAL A 39 1.55 10.35 5.12
CA VAL A 39 0.78 11.22 4.23
C VAL A 39 1.16 10.92 2.79
N PRO A 40 0.36 10.14 2.05
CA PRO A 40 0.65 9.85 0.66
C PRO A 40 0.43 11.06 -0.23
N LEU A 41 1.44 11.39 -1.00
CA LEU A 41 1.39 12.32 -2.12
C LEU A 41 1.47 11.49 -3.40
N GLN A 42 0.39 11.50 -4.18
CA GLN A 42 0.26 10.62 -5.34
C GLN A 42 0.17 11.43 -6.63
N ARG A 43 0.76 10.90 -7.68
CA ARG A 43 0.62 11.38 -9.06
C ARG A 43 0.29 10.22 -9.97
N ILE A 44 -0.81 10.34 -10.70
CA ILE A 44 -1.31 9.35 -11.65
C ILE A 44 -1.25 9.96 -13.04
N ASP A 45 -0.57 9.31 -13.96
CA ASP A 45 -0.52 9.63 -15.39
C ASP A 45 -1.11 8.44 -16.15
N SER A 46 -2.24 8.64 -16.80
CA SER A 46 -2.96 7.59 -17.50
C SER A 46 -3.47 8.04 -18.84
N SER A 47 -3.64 7.10 -19.78
CA SER A 47 -4.25 7.34 -21.09
C SER A 47 -5.25 6.24 -21.38
N VAL A 48 -6.44 6.64 -21.84
CA VAL A 48 -7.52 5.76 -22.31
C VAL A 48 -8.02 6.30 -23.64
N ASP A 49 -8.10 5.47 -24.66
CA ASP A 49 -8.52 5.86 -26.03
C ASP A 49 -7.75 7.07 -26.58
N GLY A 50 -6.44 7.14 -26.27
CA GLY A 50 -5.57 8.24 -26.70
C GLY A 50 -5.75 9.54 -25.88
N VAL A 51 -6.67 9.59 -24.94
CA VAL A 51 -6.90 10.76 -24.05
C VAL A 51 -6.05 10.63 -22.80
N ARG A 52 -5.08 11.54 -22.64
CA ARG A 52 -4.20 11.58 -21.48
C ARG A 52 -4.83 12.36 -20.31
N SER A 53 -4.72 11.80 -19.12
CA SER A 53 -5.12 12.43 -17.87
C SER A 53 -3.96 12.40 -16.87
N ILE A 54 -3.70 13.53 -16.20
CA ILE A 54 -2.74 13.63 -15.10
C ILE A 54 -3.51 14.12 -13.88
N LYS A 55 -3.44 13.36 -12.79
CA LYS A 55 -4.04 13.70 -11.51
C LYS A 55 -2.98 13.72 -10.42
N SER A 56 -3.10 14.64 -9.49
CA SER A 56 -2.33 14.66 -8.25
C SER A 56 -3.31 14.61 -7.09
N GLU A 57 -3.10 13.66 -6.19
CA GLU A 57 -3.98 13.41 -5.06
C GLU A 57 -3.13 13.38 -3.78
N THR A 58 -3.69 13.92 -2.71
CA THR A 58 -3.14 13.81 -1.37
C THR A 58 -4.21 13.16 -0.53
N ASP A 59 -3.98 11.93 -0.16
CA ASP A 59 -4.94 11.17 0.62
C ASP A 59 -4.77 11.41 2.13
N LEU A 60 -5.75 10.89 2.89
CA LEU A 60 -5.65 10.87 4.33
C LEU A 60 -4.56 9.88 4.78
N THR A 61 -4.07 10.12 5.97
CA THR A 61 -2.99 9.37 6.63
C THR A 61 -3.21 7.87 6.58
N PRO A 62 -2.41 7.09 5.84
CA PRO A 62 -2.52 5.65 5.88
C PRO A 62 -2.00 5.12 7.20
N PHE A 63 -2.68 4.13 7.73
CA PHE A 63 -2.14 3.30 8.79
C PHE A 63 -1.20 2.27 8.16
N MET A 64 0.07 2.29 8.57
CA MET A 64 1.12 1.44 8.01
C MET A 64 1.67 0.52 9.09
N ILE A 65 1.75 -0.76 8.77
CA ILE A 65 2.47 -1.78 9.55
C ILE A 65 3.64 -2.24 8.69
N SER A 66 4.82 -2.31 9.24
CA SER A 66 5.97 -2.88 8.55
C SER A 66 6.86 -3.68 9.49
N ASN A 67 7.47 -4.70 8.91
CA ASN A 67 8.37 -5.60 9.61
C ASN A 67 9.64 -5.78 8.78
N TYR A 68 10.79 -5.60 9.41
CA TYR A 68 12.10 -5.83 8.85
C TYR A 68 12.76 -6.97 9.60
N ASN A 69 13.00 -8.07 8.93
CA ASN A 69 13.69 -9.24 9.43
C ASN A 69 15.11 -9.24 8.88
N VAL A 70 16.07 -8.82 9.68
CA VAL A 70 17.44 -8.60 9.23
C VAL A 70 18.43 -9.40 10.06
N PHE A 71 19.55 -9.77 9.43
CA PHE A 71 20.66 -10.55 9.99
C PHE A 71 21.93 -9.73 9.89
N GLY A 72 22.75 -9.76 10.92
CA GLY A 72 24.04 -9.09 11.00
C GLY A 72 24.06 -7.94 12.00
N GLU A 73 25.26 -7.61 12.48
CA GLU A 73 25.45 -6.65 13.57
C GLU A 73 25.57 -5.19 13.06
N LYS A 74 26.51 -4.93 12.19
CA LYS A 74 26.83 -3.57 11.71
C LYS A 74 26.18 -3.27 10.37
N LEU A 75 26.28 -4.19 9.42
CA LEU A 75 25.56 -4.22 8.17
C LEU A 75 24.60 -5.39 8.23
N CYS A 76 23.35 -5.13 7.98
CA CYS A 76 22.29 -6.10 8.10
C CYS A 76 21.69 -6.37 6.72
N PHE A 77 21.34 -7.62 6.44
CA PHE A 77 20.67 -8.05 5.22
C PHE A 77 19.50 -8.93 5.60
N GLY A 78 18.43 -8.87 4.83
CA GLY A 78 17.26 -9.69 5.11
C GLY A 78 16.09 -9.38 4.20
N PHE A 79 14.91 -9.43 4.77
CA PHE A 79 13.66 -9.19 4.09
C PHE A 79 12.81 -8.18 4.85
N PHE A 80 11.96 -7.48 4.11
CA PHE A 80 10.95 -6.64 4.72
C PHE A 80 9.59 -6.92 4.08
N GLU A 81 8.59 -6.61 4.84
CA GLU A 81 7.19 -6.62 4.45
C GLU A 81 6.48 -5.42 5.05
N SER A 82 5.56 -4.86 4.32
CA SER A 82 4.81 -3.72 4.79
C SER A 82 3.42 -3.71 4.20
N MET A 83 2.45 -3.41 5.04
CA MET A 83 1.06 -3.26 4.68
C MET A 83 0.60 -1.86 5.05
N SER A 84 -0.15 -1.21 4.17
CA SER A 84 -0.79 0.08 4.43
C SER A 84 -2.28 -0.03 4.18
N VAL A 85 -3.07 0.58 5.06
CA VAL A 85 -4.53 0.65 4.95
C VAL A 85 -4.93 2.12 4.84
N TYR A 86 -5.60 2.46 3.77
CA TYR A 86 -6.18 3.78 3.54
C TYR A 86 -7.68 3.69 3.78
N THR A 87 -8.23 4.63 4.53
CA THR A 87 -9.64 4.60 4.98
C THR A 87 -10.41 5.85 4.58
N ASN A 88 -10.16 6.38 3.41
CA ASN A 88 -10.87 7.53 2.84
C ASN A 88 -12.22 7.13 2.27
N GLU A 89 -12.73 7.90 1.29
CA GLU A 89 -13.86 7.54 0.45
C GLU A 89 -13.66 6.19 -0.25
N TYR A 90 -12.40 5.71 -0.24
CA TYR A 90 -11.94 4.45 -0.82
C TYR A 90 -11.27 3.61 0.25
N MET A 91 -11.63 2.36 0.35
CA MET A 91 -10.84 1.39 1.09
C MET A 91 -9.72 0.91 0.18
N SER A 92 -8.47 1.23 0.50
CA SER A 92 -7.29 0.75 -0.23
C SER A 92 -6.37 -0.02 0.68
N LEU A 93 -5.82 -1.11 0.15
CA LEU A 93 -4.82 -1.95 0.80
C LEU A 93 -3.59 -1.99 -0.09
N ASP A 94 -2.45 -1.59 0.47
CA ASP A 94 -1.14 -1.66 -0.19
C ASP A 94 -0.29 -2.70 0.52
N PHE A 95 0.42 -3.51 -0.24
CA PHE A 95 1.37 -4.49 0.24
C PHE A 95 2.70 -4.32 -0.48
N LEU A 96 3.79 -4.28 0.26
CA LEU A 96 5.15 -4.16 -0.27
C LEU A 96 6.05 -5.18 0.42
N VAL A 97 6.71 -6.03 -0.37
CA VAL A 97 7.56 -7.11 0.14
C VAL A 97 8.81 -7.27 -0.71
N GLY A 98 9.95 -7.51 -0.08
CA GLY A 98 11.20 -7.73 -0.80
C GLY A 98 12.43 -7.83 0.09
N PRO A 99 13.62 -7.85 -0.53
CA PRO A 99 14.87 -7.80 0.17
C PRO A 99 15.08 -6.47 0.91
N ALA A 100 15.79 -6.54 2.01
CA ALA A 100 16.16 -5.41 2.84
C ALA A 100 17.65 -5.38 3.15
N ILE A 101 18.15 -4.18 3.31
CA ILE A 101 19.49 -3.90 3.84
C ILE A 101 19.37 -2.92 4.99
N GLY A 102 20.29 -2.97 5.91
CA GLY A 102 20.36 -2.05 7.03
C GLY A 102 21.79 -1.74 7.47
N ALA A 103 21.93 -0.65 8.19
CA ALA A 103 23.19 -0.28 8.82
C ALA A 103 22.93 0.33 10.20
N ASN A 104 23.59 -0.23 11.21
CA ASN A 104 23.69 0.34 12.54
C ASN A 104 24.83 1.37 12.54
N LEU A 105 24.49 2.64 12.28
CA LEU A 105 25.47 3.73 12.16
C LEU A 105 26.00 4.17 13.52
N SER A 106 25.21 4.00 14.57
CA SER A 106 25.62 4.16 15.97
C SER A 106 24.68 3.34 16.86
N GLU A 107 24.97 3.27 18.16
CA GLU A 107 24.09 2.64 19.15
C GLU A 107 22.67 3.25 19.18
N ASN A 108 22.55 4.51 18.75
CA ASN A 108 21.31 5.27 18.79
C ASN A 108 20.67 5.50 17.41
N PHE A 109 21.30 5.03 16.32
CA PHE A 109 20.78 5.34 15.00
C PHE A 109 20.98 4.19 14.02
N THR A 110 19.87 3.68 13.51
CA THR A 110 19.81 2.62 12.49
C THR A 110 19.06 3.10 11.26
N VAL A 111 19.57 2.77 10.10
CA VAL A 111 18.90 2.98 8.81
C VAL A 111 18.61 1.63 8.20
N LEU A 112 17.35 1.44 7.77
CA LEU A 112 16.90 0.27 7.03
C LEU A 112 16.37 0.73 5.68
N ALA A 113 16.63 -0.04 4.64
CA ALA A 113 16.13 0.19 3.30
C ALA A 113 15.63 -1.13 2.70
N GLY A 114 14.48 -1.09 2.06
CA GLY A 114 13.87 -2.21 1.36
C GLY A 114 13.50 -1.85 -0.06
N LEU A 115 13.71 -2.77 -0.98
CA LEU A 115 13.23 -2.72 -2.36
C LEU A 115 12.30 -3.91 -2.57
N GLY A 116 11.07 -3.69 -3.05
CA GLY A 116 10.11 -4.79 -3.12
C GLY A 116 9.08 -4.68 -4.22
N LEU A 117 8.35 -5.78 -4.38
CA LEU A 117 7.14 -5.85 -5.19
C LEU A 117 6.02 -5.10 -4.47
N HIS A 118 5.39 -4.16 -5.17
CA HIS A 118 4.24 -3.42 -4.68
C HIS A 118 2.96 -3.97 -5.31
N ILE A 119 1.99 -4.32 -4.47
CA ILE A 119 0.66 -4.77 -4.85
C ILE A 119 -0.33 -3.93 -4.07
N ALA A 120 -1.27 -3.29 -4.77
CA ALA A 120 -2.30 -2.52 -4.11
C ALA A 120 -3.68 -2.76 -4.71
N THR A 121 -4.70 -2.63 -3.89
CA THR A 121 -6.11 -2.69 -4.31
C THR A 121 -6.86 -1.51 -3.73
N SER A 122 -7.76 -0.92 -4.52
CA SER A 122 -8.70 0.07 -4.01
C SER A 122 -10.11 -0.21 -4.48
N SER A 123 -11.09 0.06 -3.63
CA SER A 123 -12.51 -0.11 -3.93
C SER A 123 -13.25 1.15 -3.52
N SER A 124 -14.10 1.67 -4.41
CA SER A 124 -14.91 2.86 -4.17
C SER A 124 -16.28 2.73 -4.82
N THR A 125 -17.26 3.40 -4.25
CA THR A 125 -18.59 3.55 -4.87
C THR A 125 -18.76 4.99 -5.32
N LYS A 126 -19.11 5.22 -6.58
CA LYS A 126 -19.40 6.54 -7.13
C LYS A 126 -20.83 6.60 -7.60
N SER A 127 -21.58 7.63 -7.17
CA SER A 127 -22.91 7.92 -7.71
C SER A 127 -22.76 8.69 -9.02
N LYS A 128 -23.34 8.17 -10.09
CA LYS A 128 -23.39 8.78 -11.42
C LYS A 128 -24.81 9.25 -11.71
N GLU A 129 -24.97 10.52 -12.07
CA GLU A 129 -26.24 11.03 -12.53
C GLU A 129 -26.53 10.49 -13.94
N VAL A 130 -27.68 9.85 -14.10
CA VAL A 130 -28.19 9.34 -15.36
C VAL A 130 -29.58 9.93 -15.58
N VAL A 131 -29.86 10.37 -16.80
CA VAL A 131 -31.21 10.86 -17.15
C VAL A 131 -31.99 9.71 -17.83
N VAL A 132 -32.99 9.19 -17.13
CA VAL A 132 -33.89 8.16 -17.65
C VAL A 132 -35.27 8.82 -17.82
N ASP A 133 -35.80 8.81 -19.02
CA ASP A 133 -37.10 9.41 -19.37
C ASP A 133 -37.28 10.88 -18.92
N GLY A 134 -36.19 11.65 -18.95
CA GLY A 134 -36.19 13.05 -18.52
C GLY A 134 -36.12 13.28 -17.02
N VAL A 135 -36.06 12.22 -16.21
CA VAL A 135 -35.84 12.25 -14.76
C VAL A 135 -34.40 11.98 -14.44
N LYS A 136 -33.82 12.78 -13.54
CA LYS A 136 -32.44 12.57 -13.03
C LYS A 136 -32.49 11.48 -11.99
N GLU A 137 -31.79 10.39 -12.26
CA GLU A 137 -31.58 9.29 -11.32
C GLU A 137 -30.09 9.18 -10.98
N TYR A 138 -29.78 8.79 -9.75
CA TYR A 138 -28.42 8.52 -9.31
C TYR A 138 -28.22 7.01 -9.27
N ILE A 139 -27.27 6.53 -10.05
CA ILE A 139 -26.91 5.12 -10.12
C ILE A 139 -25.53 4.96 -9.48
N ASP A 140 -25.43 4.08 -8.49
CA ASP A 140 -24.17 3.76 -7.85
C ASP A 140 -23.34 2.80 -8.73
N GLU A 141 -22.09 3.12 -8.91
CA GLU A 141 -21.10 2.34 -9.65
C GLU A 141 -19.96 1.95 -8.70
N ASP A 142 -19.77 0.65 -8.48
CA ASP A 142 -18.65 0.14 -7.69
C ASP A 142 -17.41 0.03 -8.58
N ILE A 143 -16.36 0.72 -8.18
CA ILE A 143 -15.09 0.78 -8.91
C ILE A 143 -14.03 0.04 -8.11
N ASN A 144 -13.39 -0.94 -8.73
CA ASN A 144 -12.28 -1.68 -8.18
C ASN A 144 -11.02 -1.45 -9.02
N ASN A 145 -9.91 -1.14 -8.35
CA ASN A 145 -8.62 -1.01 -8.99
C ASN A 145 -7.63 -1.99 -8.36
N PHE A 146 -6.79 -2.57 -9.21
CA PHE A 146 -5.66 -3.38 -8.82
C PHE A 146 -4.40 -2.76 -9.42
N PHE A 147 -3.37 -2.54 -8.59
CA PHE A 147 -2.10 -1.96 -8.98
C PHE A 147 -0.99 -2.97 -8.76
N LEU A 148 -0.03 -2.98 -9.69
CA LEU A 148 1.17 -3.80 -9.59
C LEU A 148 2.38 -2.97 -9.99
N GLY A 149 3.41 -3.01 -9.15
CA GLY A 149 4.61 -2.24 -9.35
C GLY A 149 5.74 -2.65 -8.43
N PHE A 150 6.57 -1.70 -8.11
CA PHE A 150 7.67 -1.87 -7.16
C PHE A 150 7.76 -0.65 -6.24
N GLY A 151 8.37 -0.86 -5.08
CA GLY A 151 8.52 0.21 -4.10
C GLY A 151 9.87 0.19 -3.40
N LEU A 152 10.23 1.34 -2.87
CA LEU A 152 11.36 1.55 -1.99
C LEU A 152 10.83 2.02 -0.64
N ASP A 153 11.28 1.41 0.44
CA ASP A 153 10.92 1.81 1.80
C ASP A 153 12.21 2.09 2.58
N PHE A 154 12.30 3.27 3.19
CA PHE A 154 13.41 3.67 4.05
C PHE A 154 12.88 3.91 5.45
N ARG A 155 13.62 3.40 6.47
CA ARG A 155 13.32 3.58 7.88
C ARG A 155 14.54 4.12 8.62
N PHE A 156 14.31 5.17 9.39
CA PHE A 156 15.31 5.82 10.22
C PHE A 156 14.87 5.65 11.67
N LYS A 157 15.58 4.77 12.41
CA LYS A 157 15.30 4.47 13.83
C LYS A 157 16.19 5.31 14.70
N PHE A 158 15.57 6.00 15.66
CA PHE A 158 16.29 6.80 16.65
C PHE A 158 16.23 6.09 18.00
N VAL A 159 17.34 6.11 18.77
CA VAL A 159 17.47 5.40 20.04
C VAL A 159 17.28 3.89 19.85
N ALA A 160 17.92 3.33 18.82
CA ALA A 160 17.70 1.97 18.31
C ALA A 160 17.92 0.83 19.31
N HIS A 161 18.66 1.08 20.42
CA HIS A 161 18.91 0.08 21.48
C HIS A 161 17.71 -0.16 22.40
N ARG A 162 16.64 0.66 22.32
CA ARG A 162 15.45 0.49 23.15
C ARG A 162 14.45 -0.46 22.50
N ARG A 163 13.66 -1.15 23.32
CA ARG A 163 12.58 -2.03 22.83
C ARG A 163 11.51 -1.31 22.02
N CYS A 164 11.27 -0.02 22.32
CA CYS A 164 10.34 0.82 21.56
C CYS A 164 11.05 2.10 21.19
N THR A 165 11.16 2.38 19.92
CA THR A 165 11.92 3.51 19.35
C THR A 165 11.08 4.31 18.38
N PRO A 166 11.23 5.65 18.32
CA PRO A 166 10.62 6.44 17.26
C PRO A 166 11.26 6.10 15.91
N VAL A 167 10.44 6.07 14.87
CA VAL A 167 10.86 5.81 13.50
C VAL A 167 10.28 6.86 12.55
N LEU A 168 11.14 7.37 11.66
CA LEU A 168 10.74 8.10 10.47
C LEU A 168 10.83 7.17 9.27
N GLY A 169 9.83 7.21 8.42
CA GLY A 169 9.79 6.41 7.19
C GLY A 169 9.61 7.28 5.96
N ILE A 170 10.16 6.83 4.86
CA ILE A 170 9.94 7.38 3.53
C ILE A 170 9.70 6.21 2.59
N ARG A 171 8.53 6.19 1.94
CA ARG A 171 8.21 5.19 0.93
C ARG A 171 7.97 5.83 -0.42
N PHE A 172 8.45 5.17 -1.45
CA PHE A 172 8.17 5.46 -2.85
C PHE A 172 7.55 4.23 -3.48
N ASN A 173 6.39 4.38 -4.15
CA ASN A 173 5.81 3.32 -4.96
C ASN A 173 5.71 3.78 -6.41
N PHE A 174 5.98 2.86 -7.32
CA PHE A 174 5.98 3.05 -8.77
C PHE A 174 5.13 1.93 -9.37
N ASP A 175 3.92 2.26 -9.78
CA ASP A 175 2.95 1.31 -10.30
C ASP A 175 2.75 1.54 -11.80
N PRO A 176 3.45 0.83 -12.67
CA PRO A 176 3.30 0.92 -14.11
C PRO A 176 2.07 0.18 -14.64
N TYR A 177 1.39 -0.59 -13.79
CA TYR A 177 0.23 -1.37 -14.17
C TYR A 177 -0.97 -1.06 -13.27
N CYS A 178 -2.14 -0.91 -13.92
CA CYS A 178 -3.43 -0.81 -13.26
C CYS A 178 -4.49 -1.59 -14.05
N ALA A 179 -5.20 -2.49 -13.36
CA ALA A 179 -6.44 -3.06 -13.86
C ALA A 179 -7.59 -2.39 -13.12
N LYS A 180 -8.53 -1.81 -13.87
CA LYS A 180 -9.72 -1.16 -13.32
C LYS A 180 -10.96 -1.86 -13.84
N SER A 181 -11.83 -2.31 -12.93
CA SER A 181 -13.17 -2.78 -13.26
C SER A 181 -14.21 -1.92 -12.55
N SER A 182 -15.37 -1.80 -13.16
CA SER A 182 -16.53 -1.18 -12.52
C SER A 182 -17.78 -2.03 -12.75
N ILE A 183 -18.65 -2.04 -11.76
CA ILE A 183 -19.93 -2.77 -11.78
C ILE A 183 -21.04 -1.74 -11.55
N ASP A 184 -21.96 -1.61 -12.52
CA ASP A 184 -23.11 -0.73 -12.38
C ASP A 184 -24.21 -1.35 -11.50
N ALA A 185 -25.23 -0.57 -11.15
CA ALA A 185 -26.36 -1.01 -10.34
C ALA A 185 -27.17 -2.19 -10.96
N ASN A 186 -27.03 -2.42 -12.26
CA ASN A 186 -27.66 -3.54 -12.98
C ASN A 186 -26.76 -4.79 -12.99
N GLY A 187 -25.60 -4.75 -12.33
CA GLY A 187 -24.63 -5.84 -12.28
C GLY A 187 -23.81 -5.99 -13.57
N LYS A 188 -23.84 -4.99 -14.48
CA LYS A 188 -23.04 -5.01 -15.69
C LYS A 188 -21.61 -4.60 -15.35
N GLU A 189 -20.71 -5.51 -15.60
CA GLU A 189 -19.27 -5.27 -15.44
C GLU A 189 -18.68 -4.58 -16.68
N SER A 190 -17.84 -3.59 -16.47
CA SER A 190 -17.01 -2.96 -17.48
C SER A 190 -15.57 -2.91 -17.02
N VAL A 191 -14.64 -3.20 -17.93
CA VAL A 191 -13.19 -3.13 -17.68
C VAL A 191 -12.63 -1.95 -18.44
N THR A 192 -11.80 -1.15 -17.78
CA THR A 192 -11.09 -0.05 -18.43
C THR A 192 -9.71 -0.52 -18.84
N ASP A 193 -9.46 -0.55 -20.14
CA ASP A 193 -8.13 -0.80 -20.69
C ASP A 193 -7.38 0.53 -20.80
N TYR A 194 -6.24 0.61 -20.11
CA TYR A 194 -5.35 1.75 -20.20
C TYR A 194 -4.33 1.54 -21.32
N ASP A 195 -4.24 2.48 -22.28
CA ASP A 195 -3.14 2.50 -23.24
C ASP A 195 -1.80 2.71 -22.55
N LYS A 196 -1.80 3.56 -21.52
CA LYS A 196 -0.66 3.84 -20.65
C LYS A 196 -1.16 4.12 -19.25
N TYR A 197 -0.43 3.58 -18.27
CA TYR A 197 -0.68 3.85 -16.85
C TYR A 197 0.63 3.98 -16.10
N PHE A 198 0.72 4.97 -15.24
CA PHE A 198 1.81 5.12 -14.30
C PHE A 198 1.32 5.88 -13.06
N LYS A 199 1.47 5.27 -11.90
CA LYS A 199 1.21 5.91 -10.60
C LYS A 199 2.52 5.98 -9.84
N PHE A 200 2.83 7.16 -9.36
CA PHE A 200 3.91 7.41 -8.42
C PHE A 200 3.32 7.86 -7.11
N SER A 201 3.79 7.28 -6.00
CA SER A 201 3.45 7.75 -4.67
C SER A 201 4.69 7.95 -3.81
N PHE A 202 4.67 9.04 -3.04
CA PHE A 202 5.65 9.40 -2.04
C PHE A 202 4.95 9.48 -0.69
N VAL A 203 5.39 8.68 0.28
CA VAL A 203 4.71 8.54 1.58
C VAL A 203 5.71 8.78 2.70
N PRO A 204 5.91 10.02 3.16
CA PRO A 204 6.58 10.29 4.42
C PRO A 204 5.73 9.78 5.58
N SER A 205 6.34 9.19 6.57
CA SER A 205 5.65 8.59 7.71
C SER A 205 6.42 8.77 9.02
N PHE A 206 5.67 8.74 10.12
CA PHE A 206 6.20 8.76 11.47
C PHE A 206 5.50 7.70 12.31
N GLY A 207 6.23 7.03 13.18
CA GLY A 207 5.68 5.98 14.03
C GLY A 207 6.65 5.51 15.09
N PHE A 208 6.36 4.30 15.56
CA PHE A 208 7.16 3.61 16.56
C PHE A 208 7.51 2.21 16.07
N CYS A 209 8.72 1.80 16.37
CA CYS A 209 9.24 0.47 16.08
C CYS A 209 9.45 -0.29 17.38
N MET A 210 9.03 -1.54 17.41
CA MET A 210 9.33 -2.51 18.46
C MET A 210 10.44 -3.44 17.97
N ASN A 211 11.51 -3.56 18.74
CA ASN A 211 12.65 -4.42 18.45
C ASN A 211 12.49 -5.73 19.23
N PHE A 212 12.57 -6.85 18.55
CA PHE A 212 12.44 -8.21 19.10
C PHE A 212 13.73 -9.02 18.89
#